data_78c52e2cd296cf3dd31fa27fe6f13042
#
_entry.id   78c52e2cd296cf3dd31fa27fe6f13042
#
_cell.length_a   1.000
_cell.length_b   1.000
_cell.length_c   1.000
_cell.angle_alpha   90.00
_cell.angle_beta   90.00
_cell.angle_gamma   90.00
#
_symmetry.space_group_name_H-M   'P 1'
#
loop_
_entity.id
_entity.type
_entity.pdbx_description
1 polymer ?
#
loop_
_entity_poly.entity_id
_entity_poly.type
_entity_poly.pdbx_seq_one_letter_code
_entity_poly.pdbx_strand_id
1 'polypeptide(L)'
;MAATDERRDANAADDEKEIDIREYIGIVLDGWPWILAFAILGLIVATYFAWKTPPVYQATSLMRVEQSQNMAPQAFMEQQVAARGSGIRAVSAEAAVIRSRSVVGDAVDELHLRVRAKPAYFPVIGEPIARFMTANFKNGINVPFFGGYAWGNESVNVTRIEMPEAVSSASFQLVANKDNRFTLLTGTGERVLQGTVGTTASGQAPGIGSVRIFVEALHAKPGTHFNVSYVPRPAAIGSLQSRLSILEQPQGSGLLNLTLQGSTPAEAERRLDSVMSAYIQQNVEKQSEQAQRRLDFLKNQLPELKEERDLAENKLRDYQTESGTLDLSAEANSVFQRLTNIDQQIAQTELQRQELLQEYTQQAPQVQAANEKRASLVRQRNELQEQLKTLPKAESQLLQLRREVEVNNQLYTQLLNTSQGLEITKAGITGVSHIVDSAYASGGKIAPKRGLWLMIGIIGGIVAAILLILTRALLRVTVDDPNEIESEYGLPVYATVPFSRVYLELSRKIRTVYRYRESNESLPEKGGNRQSSVQEGT
;
A
#
# COMPACT_ATOMS: atom_id res chain seq x y z
N MET A 1 8.05 85.75 24.13
CA MET A 1 8.88 85.72 22.93
C MET A 1 9.85 84.59 23.10
N ALA A 2 9.38 83.34 22.96
CA ALA A 2 10.19 82.09 22.94
C ALA A 2 9.15 80.94 22.73
N ALA A 3 8.75 80.67 21.50
CA ALA A 3 7.98 79.48 21.13
C ALA A 3 7.84 79.41 19.59
N THR A 4 8.97 79.27 18.87
CA THR A 4 8.94 79.08 17.41
C THR A 4 10.14 78.32 16.87
N ASP A 5 10.82 77.48 17.68
CA ASP A 5 12.05 76.79 17.17
C ASP A 5 12.03 75.26 17.41
N GLU A 6 10.91 74.69 17.86
CA GLU A 6 10.83 73.23 18.17
C GLU A 6 10.03 72.39 17.14
N ARG A 7 9.78 72.93 15.93
CA ARG A 7 9.01 72.24 14.87
C ARG A 7 9.80 71.95 13.58
N ARG A 8 11.11 72.05 13.61
CA ARG A 8 11.95 71.78 12.43
C ARG A 8 12.74 70.47 12.45
N ASP A 9 12.84 69.81 13.63
CA ASP A 9 13.66 68.61 13.77
C ASP A 9 12.87 67.30 13.81
N ALA A 10 11.58 67.32 13.51
CA ALA A 10 10.72 66.12 13.53
C ALA A 10 10.40 65.52 12.16
N ASN A 11 10.99 66.05 11.05
CA ASN A 11 10.73 65.56 9.70
C ASN A 11 11.97 65.00 8.97
N ALA A 12 13.03 64.62 9.69
CA ALA A 12 14.27 64.11 9.09
C ALA A 12 14.57 62.63 9.46
N ALA A 13 13.56 61.85 9.80
CA ALA A 13 13.78 60.43 10.13
C ALA A 13 12.59 59.57 9.66
N ASP A 14 12.31 59.54 8.37
CA ASP A 14 11.54 58.44 7.74
C ASP A 14 11.67 58.49 6.22
N ASP A 15 12.91 58.54 5.69
CA ASP A 15 13.18 58.09 4.33
C ASP A 15 13.34 56.57 4.38
N GLU A 16 12.27 55.84 4.72
CA GLU A 16 12.12 54.45 4.30
C GLU A 16 12.21 54.46 2.75
N LYS A 17 13.29 53.88 2.21
CA LYS A 17 13.42 53.62 0.77
C LYS A 17 12.17 52.87 0.32
N GLU A 18 11.16 53.58 -0.14
CA GLU A 18 10.00 52.96 -0.81
C GLU A 18 10.54 52.09 -1.94
N ILE A 19 10.40 50.78 -1.76
CA ILE A 19 10.77 49.82 -2.82
C ILE A 19 9.84 50.06 -3.98
N ASP A 20 10.33 50.75 -5.02
CA ASP A 20 9.51 51.04 -6.22
C ASP A 20 9.33 49.71 -7.02
N ILE A 21 8.19 49.08 -6.78
CA ILE A 21 7.79 47.81 -7.41
C ILE A 21 7.81 47.93 -8.96
N ARG A 22 7.62 49.13 -9.50
CA ARG A 22 7.62 49.35 -10.96
C ARG A 22 9.00 49.17 -11.57
N GLU A 23 10.06 49.55 -10.85
CA GLU A 23 11.44 49.39 -11.30
C GLU A 23 11.81 47.90 -11.39
N TYR A 24 11.45 47.10 -10.36
CA TYR A 24 11.68 45.65 -10.37
C TYR A 24 10.91 44.92 -11.47
N ILE A 25 9.68 45.38 -11.77
CA ILE A 25 8.90 44.85 -12.92
C ILE A 25 9.62 45.17 -14.23
N GLY A 26 10.15 46.36 -14.38
CA GLY A 26 10.93 46.75 -15.56
C GLY A 26 12.17 45.88 -15.76
N ILE A 27 12.93 45.63 -14.71
CA ILE A 27 14.12 44.77 -14.73
C ILE A 27 13.77 43.32 -15.10
N VAL A 28 12.65 42.80 -14.60
CA VAL A 28 12.17 41.45 -14.93
C VAL A 28 11.71 41.39 -16.39
N LEU A 29 11.00 42.41 -16.88
CA LEU A 29 10.54 42.46 -18.28
C LEU A 29 11.71 42.59 -19.26
N ASP A 30 12.75 43.35 -18.95
CA ASP A 30 13.96 43.42 -19.77
C ASP A 30 14.75 42.10 -19.78
N GLY A 31 14.58 41.27 -18.72
CA GLY A 31 15.14 39.93 -18.61
C GLY A 31 14.34 38.81 -19.29
N TRP A 32 13.31 39.11 -20.09
CA TRP A 32 12.44 38.10 -20.72
C TRP A 32 13.17 36.98 -21.48
N PRO A 33 14.31 37.20 -22.18
CA PRO A 33 15.04 36.10 -22.83
C PRO A 33 15.60 35.10 -21.84
N TRP A 34 16.02 35.56 -20.64
CA TRP A 34 16.47 34.69 -19.57
C TRP A 34 15.31 33.89 -18.96
N ILE A 35 14.14 34.52 -18.82
CA ILE A 35 12.93 33.84 -18.35
C ILE A 35 12.56 32.72 -19.32
N LEU A 36 12.57 33.00 -20.62
CA LEU A 36 12.29 32.03 -21.67
C LEU A 36 13.32 30.86 -21.64
N ALA A 37 14.62 31.20 -21.56
CA ALA A 37 15.69 30.22 -21.54
C ALA A 37 15.58 29.28 -20.32
N PHE A 38 15.32 29.82 -19.13
CA PHE A 38 15.15 29.02 -17.90
C PHE A 38 13.83 28.25 -17.88
N ALA A 39 12.75 28.78 -18.46
CA ALA A 39 11.50 28.06 -18.62
C ALA A 39 11.68 26.84 -19.55
N ILE A 40 12.41 26.99 -20.66
CA ILE A 40 12.75 25.89 -21.57
C ILE A 40 13.68 24.88 -20.86
N LEU A 41 14.67 25.33 -20.12
CA LEU A 41 15.55 24.46 -19.35
C LEU A 41 14.76 23.67 -18.30
N GLY A 42 13.87 24.35 -17.56
CA GLY A 42 12.97 23.71 -16.58
C GLY A 42 12.05 22.68 -17.24
N LEU A 43 11.52 22.99 -18.43
CA LEU A 43 10.73 22.05 -19.23
C LEU A 43 11.54 20.80 -19.63
N ILE A 44 12.78 20.98 -20.10
CA ILE A 44 13.66 19.86 -20.48
C ILE A 44 13.95 18.97 -19.27
N VAL A 45 14.29 19.58 -18.13
CA VAL A 45 14.57 18.87 -16.88
C VAL A 45 13.32 18.11 -16.40
N ALA A 46 12.16 18.78 -16.40
CA ALA A 46 10.90 18.16 -16.01
C ALA A 46 10.50 17.00 -16.94
N THR A 47 10.68 17.17 -18.25
CA THR A 47 10.44 16.10 -19.24
C THR A 47 11.35 14.91 -18.99
N TYR A 48 12.62 15.15 -18.71
CA TYR A 48 13.57 14.08 -18.36
C TYR A 48 13.12 13.31 -17.11
N PHE A 49 12.76 13.99 -16.03
CA PHE A 49 12.28 13.33 -14.80
C PHE A 49 10.96 12.60 -15.00
N ALA A 50 10.00 13.20 -15.73
CA ALA A 50 8.73 12.57 -16.07
C ALA A 50 8.91 11.30 -16.94
N TRP A 51 9.96 11.26 -17.75
CA TRP A 51 10.29 10.10 -18.58
C TRP A 51 11.07 9.04 -17.83
N LYS A 52 11.97 9.43 -16.92
CA LYS A 52 12.75 8.54 -16.08
C LYS A 52 11.87 7.78 -15.06
N THR A 53 10.84 8.42 -14.51
CA THR A 53 9.96 7.82 -13.51
C THR A 53 9.14 6.67 -14.13
N PRO A 54 9.20 5.44 -13.57
CA PRO A 54 8.45 4.31 -14.09
C PRO A 54 6.93 4.54 -13.94
N PRO A 55 6.13 4.06 -14.88
CA PRO A 55 4.68 4.13 -14.77
C PRO A 55 4.19 3.25 -13.62
N VAL A 56 3.18 3.72 -12.91
CA VAL A 56 2.49 2.98 -11.85
C VAL A 56 1.06 2.73 -12.31
N TYR A 57 0.63 1.49 -12.19
CA TYR A 57 -0.73 1.03 -12.46
C TYR A 57 -1.39 0.63 -11.16
N GLN A 58 -2.71 0.63 -11.14
CA GLN A 58 -3.50 0.24 -9.98
C GLN A 58 -4.50 -0.81 -10.40
N ALA A 59 -4.51 -1.91 -9.67
CA ALA A 59 -5.62 -2.86 -9.69
C ALA A 59 -6.60 -2.51 -8.58
N THR A 60 -7.88 -2.74 -8.85
CA THR A 60 -8.98 -2.57 -7.90
C THR A 60 -9.79 -3.85 -7.83
N SER A 61 -10.30 -4.18 -6.65
CA SER A 61 -11.21 -5.29 -6.42
C SER A 61 -12.22 -4.90 -5.36
N LEU A 62 -13.40 -5.50 -5.43
CA LEU A 62 -14.47 -5.32 -4.46
C LEU A 62 -14.74 -6.63 -3.73
N MET A 63 -14.67 -6.60 -2.41
CA MET A 63 -14.94 -7.73 -1.53
C MET A 63 -16.07 -7.38 -0.58
N ARG A 64 -17.01 -8.30 -0.40
CA ARG A 64 -18.07 -8.19 0.59
C ARG A 64 -17.70 -9.02 1.82
N VAL A 65 -17.73 -8.39 2.97
CA VAL A 65 -17.61 -9.07 4.27
C VAL A 65 -19.02 -9.34 4.78
N GLU A 66 -19.40 -10.60 4.85
CA GLU A 66 -20.64 -11.01 5.50
C GLU A 66 -20.38 -11.11 7.00
N GLN A 67 -21.13 -10.34 7.78
CA GLN A 67 -21.15 -10.56 9.21
C GLN A 67 -21.79 -11.92 9.45
N SER A 68 -21.05 -12.85 10.06
CA SER A 68 -21.62 -14.15 10.45
C SER A 68 -22.73 -13.89 11.46
N GLN A 69 -23.97 -13.95 10.98
CA GLN A 69 -25.18 -13.84 11.79
C GLN A 69 -25.44 -15.13 12.58
N ASN A 70 -24.40 -15.78 13.10
CA ASN A 70 -24.57 -16.91 14.01
C ASN A 70 -24.88 -16.43 15.44
N MET A 71 -25.83 -15.49 15.58
CA MET A 71 -26.38 -15.11 16.87
C MET A 71 -27.83 -15.62 16.97
N ALA A 72 -28.07 -16.32 18.07
CA ALA A 72 -29.39 -16.83 18.42
C ALA A 72 -30.47 -15.74 18.36
N PRO A 73 -31.72 -16.07 17.98
CA PRO A 73 -32.81 -15.10 17.73
C PRO A 73 -33.14 -14.15 18.90
N GLN A 74 -32.68 -14.43 20.10
CA GLN A 74 -32.99 -13.64 21.30
C GLN A 74 -32.09 -12.43 21.51
N ALA A 75 -30.93 -12.35 20.82
CA ALA A 75 -30.04 -11.17 20.90
C ALA A 75 -30.46 -10.02 19.96
N PHE A 76 -31.52 -10.21 19.17
CA PHE A 76 -31.92 -9.27 18.14
C PHE A 76 -32.49 -7.94 18.67
N MET A 77 -33.06 -7.92 19.86
CA MET A 77 -33.66 -6.69 20.40
C MET A 77 -32.66 -5.77 21.13
N GLU A 78 -31.67 -6.33 21.82
CA GLU A 78 -30.60 -5.53 22.44
C GLU A 78 -29.57 -5.00 21.43
N GLN A 79 -29.45 -5.65 20.30
CA GLN A 79 -28.45 -5.36 19.27
C GLN A 79 -28.84 -4.18 18.37
N GLN A 80 -30.11 -3.80 18.30
CA GLN A 80 -30.53 -2.66 17.47
C GLN A 80 -29.99 -1.30 17.96
N VAL A 81 -29.64 -1.18 19.23
CA VAL A 81 -29.00 0.02 19.79
C VAL A 81 -27.47 -0.02 19.68
N ALA A 82 -26.87 -1.22 19.75
CA ALA A 82 -25.45 -1.45 19.59
C ALA A 82 -25.01 -1.53 18.10
N ALA A 83 -25.92 -1.88 17.18
CA ALA A 83 -25.64 -2.18 15.78
C ALA A 83 -25.14 -0.98 14.95
N ARG A 84 -25.44 0.26 15.35
CA ARG A 84 -24.92 1.45 14.63
C ARG A 84 -23.42 1.70 14.83
N GLY A 85 -22.80 1.14 15.86
CA GLY A 85 -21.36 1.27 16.13
C GLY A 85 -20.53 0.00 15.89
N SER A 86 -21.16 -1.20 15.86
CA SER A 86 -20.47 -2.48 15.74
C SER A 86 -20.11 -2.85 14.30
N GLY A 87 -20.92 -2.46 13.32
CA GLY A 87 -20.67 -2.72 11.90
C GLY A 87 -19.36 -2.10 11.40
N ILE A 88 -19.10 -0.85 11.75
CA ILE A 88 -17.88 -0.12 11.36
C ILE A 88 -16.63 -0.77 12.00
N ARG A 89 -16.74 -1.29 13.22
CA ARG A 89 -15.63 -1.98 13.91
C ARG A 89 -15.32 -3.34 13.30
N ALA A 90 -16.32 -4.08 12.88
CA ALA A 90 -16.12 -5.40 12.27
C ALA A 90 -15.41 -5.28 10.90
N VAL A 91 -15.84 -4.36 10.07
CA VAL A 91 -15.25 -4.14 8.73
C VAL A 91 -13.83 -3.59 8.83
N SER A 92 -13.57 -2.69 9.76
CA SER A 92 -12.20 -2.20 10.01
C SER A 92 -11.27 -3.27 10.56
N ALA A 93 -11.79 -4.21 11.36
CA ALA A 93 -11.04 -5.36 11.83
C ALA A 93 -10.66 -6.31 10.68
N GLU A 94 -11.60 -6.60 9.78
CA GLU A 94 -11.33 -7.42 8.58
C GLU A 94 -10.32 -6.75 7.64
N ALA A 95 -10.41 -5.45 7.42
CA ALA A 95 -9.40 -4.72 6.66
C ALA A 95 -8.01 -4.83 7.30
N ALA A 96 -7.92 -4.83 8.63
CA ALA A 96 -6.67 -5.05 9.35
C ALA A 96 -6.15 -6.49 9.20
N VAL A 97 -7.03 -7.50 9.19
CA VAL A 97 -6.68 -8.90 8.94
C VAL A 97 -6.13 -9.08 7.53
N ILE A 98 -6.79 -8.55 6.50
CA ILE A 98 -6.30 -8.61 5.11
C ILE A 98 -4.91 -7.96 4.99
N ARG A 99 -4.66 -6.88 5.72
CA ARG A 99 -3.36 -6.20 5.74
C ARG A 99 -2.36 -6.85 6.70
N SER A 100 -2.71 -7.90 7.39
CA SER A 100 -1.83 -8.57 8.36
C SER A 100 -0.56 -9.14 7.71
N ARG A 101 0.46 -9.38 8.55
CA ARG A 101 1.69 -10.02 8.10
C ARG A 101 1.50 -11.47 7.66
N SER A 102 0.46 -12.13 8.17
CA SER A 102 0.11 -13.50 7.78
C SER A 102 -0.39 -13.52 6.34
N VAL A 103 -1.52 -12.87 6.07
CA VAL A 103 -2.15 -12.84 4.74
C VAL A 103 -1.21 -12.30 3.66
N VAL A 104 -0.60 -11.12 3.92
CA VAL A 104 0.32 -10.51 2.96
C VAL A 104 1.60 -11.35 2.82
N GLY A 105 2.01 -12.05 3.89
CA GLY A 105 3.15 -12.95 3.87
C GLY A 105 2.94 -14.16 2.97
N ASP A 106 1.77 -14.76 3.03
CA ASP A 106 1.41 -15.90 2.18
C ASP A 106 1.40 -15.49 0.70
N ALA A 107 0.84 -14.32 0.37
CA ALA A 107 0.91 -13.76 -0.98
C ALA A 107 2.36 -13.45 -1.43
N VAL A 108 3.22 -12.97 -0.54
CA VAL A 108 4.65 -12.74 -0.83
C VAL A 108 5.36 -14.05 -1.14
N ASP A 109 5.06 -15.12 -0.40
CA ASP A 109 5.68 -16.42 -0.60
C ASP A 109 5.13 -17.12 -1.86
N GLU A 110 3.83 -17.04 -2.12
CA GLU A 110 3.21 -17.56 -3.35
C GLU A 110 3.78 -16.90 -4.61
N LEU A 111 3.87 -15.58 -4.62
CA LEU A 111 4.38 -14.81 -5.76
C LEU A 111 5.91 -14.67 -5.80
N HIS A 112 6.61 -15.30 -4.86
CA HIS A 112 8.08 -15.27 -4.77
C HIS A 112 8.66 -13.85 -4.75
N LEU A 113 7.99 -12.88 -4.09
CA LEU A 113 8.36 -11.46 -4.10
C LEU A 113 9.65 -11.14 -3.34
N ARG A 114 10.28 -12.13 -2.71
CA ARG A 114 11.59 -12.01 -2.05
C ARG A 114 12.73 -11.88 -3.06
N VAL A 115 12.51 -12.33 -4.30
CA VAL A 115 13.50 -12.26 -5.37
C VAL A 115 13.09 -11.18 -6.36
N ARG A 116 13.99 -10.25 -6.61
CA ARG A 116 13.80 -9.18 -7.61
C ARG A 116 14.92 -9.30 -8.64
N ALA A 117 14.55 -9.62 -9.85
CA ALA A 117 15.49 -9.67 -10.97
C ALA A 117 15.11 -8.58 -11.98
N LYS A 118 16.06 -7.70 -12.30
CA LYS A 118 15.88 -6.60 -13.25
C LYS A 118 17.04 -6.56 -14.23
N PRO A 119 16.79 -6.26 -15.51
CA PRO A 119 17.88 -6.01 -16.46
C PRO A 119 18.78 -4.86 -15.98
N ALA A 120 20.08 -4.97 -16.18
CA ALA A 120 21.00 -3.89 -15.93
C ALA A 120 20.96 -2.91 -17.12
N TYR A 121 20.44 -1.71 -16.87
CA TYR A 121 20.37 -0.66 -17.87
C TYR A 121 21.59 0.26 -17.82
N PHE A 122 21.92 0.89 -18.96
CA PHE A 122 22.96 1.91 -18.99
C PHE A 122 22.60 3.06 -18.01
N PRO A 123 23.55 3.58 -17.22
CA PRO A 123 23.30 4.62 -16.24
C PRO A 123 22.57 5.83 -16.86
N VAL A 124 21.63 6.40 -16.12
CA VAL A 124 20.87 7.62 -16.39
C VAL A 124 19.85 7.50 -17.53
N ILE A 125 20.22 7.02 -18.72
CA ILE A 125 19.38 7.05 -19.93
C ILE A 125 18.92 5.66 -20.40
N GLY A 126 19.53 4.58 -19.93
CA GLY A 126 19.27 3.22 -20.44
C GLY A 126 17.85 2.72 -20.17
N GLU A 127 17.34 2.91 -18.96
CA GLU A 127 15.99 2.43 -18.59
C GLU A 127 14.86 3.12 -19.37
N PRO A 128 14.84 4.47 -19.53
CA PRO A 128 13.87 5.15 -20.38
C PRO A 128 13.94 4.70 -21.84
N ILE A 129 15.16 4.58 -22.38
CA ILE A 129 15.36 4.12 -23.77
C ILE A 129 14.87 2.69 -23.94
N ALA A 130 15.23 1.77 -23.04
CA ALA A 130 14.78 0.38 -23.09
C ALA A 130 13.26 0.27 -23.05
N ARG A 131 12.57 1.06 -22.20
CA ARG A 131 11.11 1.13 -22.15
C ARG A 131 10.49 1.64 -23.47
N PHE A 132 11.09 2.66 -24.09
CA PHE A 132 10.65 3.17 -25.38
C PHE A 132 10.82 2.11 -26.48
N MET A 133 11.97 1.41 -26.48
CA MET A 133 12.26 0.35 -27.44
C MET A 133 11.32 -0.84 -27.29
N THR A 134 11.08 -1.30 -26.07
CA THR A 134 10.12 -2.40 -25.79
C THR A 134 8.72 -2.06 -26.27
N ALA A 135 8.29 -0.77 -26.15
CA ALA A 135 6.96 -0.34 -26.57
C ALA A 135 6.79 -0.25 -28.08
N ASN A 136 7.85 0.07 -28.84
CA ASN A 136 7.77 0.38 -30.27
C ASN A 136 8.44 -0.66 -31.18
N PHE A 137 9.37 -1.46 -30.66
CA PHE A 137 10.17 -2.40 -31.46
C PHE A 137 10.18 -3.79 -30.84
N LYS A 138 9.52 -4.76 -31.47
CA LYS A 138 9.42 -6.14 -30.99
C LYS A 138 10.76 -6.89 -30.90
N ASN A 139 11.75 -6.53 -31.73
CA ASN A 139 13.01 -7.28 -31.85
C ASN A 139 14.21 -6.66 -31.11
N GLY A 140 14.01 -5.57 -30.35
CA GLY A 140 15.11 -4.86 -29.68
C GLY A 140 16.18 -4.32 -30.64
N ILE A 141 16.92 -3.30 -30.23
CA ILE A 141 18.01 -2.74 -31.02
C ILE A 141 19.34 -3.29 -30.51
N ASN A 142 20.23 -3.65 -31.45
CA ASN A 142 21.59 -4.02 -31.12
C ASN A 142 22.46 -2.75 -31.09
N VAL A 143 22.91 -2.33 -29.91
CA VAL A 143 23.86 -1.22 -29.78
C VAL A 143 25.26 -1.82 -29.64
N PRO A 144 26.06 -1.82 -30.70
CA PRO A 144 27.30 -2.62 -30.77
C PRO A 144 28.39 -2.16 -29.79
N PHE A 145 28.35 -0.94 -29.28
CA PHE A 145 29.40 -0.38 -28.41
C PHE A 145 29.16 -0.52 -26.91
N PHE A 146 27.94 -0.92 -26.49
CA PHE A 146 27.59 -1.02 -25.06
C PHE A 146 27.09 -2.42 -24.71
N GLY A 147 27.92 -3.43 -25.00
CA GLY A 147 27.67 -4.82 -24.58
C GLY A 147 27.59 -4.94 -23.06
N GLY A 148 26.66 -5.77 -22.57
CA GLY A 148 26.44 -6.00 -21.16
C GLY A 148 25.21 -5.30 -20.58
N TYR A 149 24.73 -4.22 -21.18
CA TYR A 149 23.49 -3.53 -20.78
C TYR A 149 22.28 -4.03 -21.58
N ALA A 150 21.12 -3.98 -20.95
CA ALA A 150 19.83 -4.26 -21.59
C ALA A 150 19.30 -2.99 -22.28
N TRP A 151 18.82 -3.14 -23.53
CA TRP A 151 18.30 -2.04 -24.35
C TRP A 151 16.82 -2.19 -24.73
N GLY A 152 16.15 -3.23 -24.23
CA GLY A 152 14.73 -3.52 -24.43
C GLY A 152 14.50 -5.01 -24.76
N ASN A 153 13.36 -5.53 -24.32
CA ASN A 153 12.93 -6.93 -24.51
C ASN A 153 13.76 -8.01 -23.77
N GLU A 154 14.86 -7.65 -23.12
CA GLU A 154 15.59 -8.57 -22.26
C GLU A 154 14.81 -8.81 -20.97
N SER A 155 14.61 -10.08 -20.62
CA SER A 155 13.89 -10.47 -19.40
C SER A 155 14.52 -11.69 -18.75
N VAL A 156 14.45 -11.75 -17.44
CA VAL A 156 14.83 -12.90 -16.63
C VAL A 156 13.74 -13.17 -15.60
N ASN A 157 13.33 -14.41 -15.46
CA ASN A 157 12.45 -14.87 -14.40
C ASN A 157 13.23 -15.77 -13.44
N VAL A 158 13.49 -15.26 -12.23
CA VAL A 158 14.13 -16.00 -11.15
C VAL A 158 13.08 -16.29 -10.10
N THR A 159 12.66 -17.54 -10.01
CA THR A 159 11.57 -17.94 -9.13
C THR A 159 12.06 -18.22 -7.71
N ARG A 160 13.27 -18.75 -7.54
CA ARG A 160 13.78 -19.14 -6.24
C ARG A 160 15.25 -18.79 -6.07
N ILE A 161 15.56 -18.21 -4.91
CA ILE A 161 16.93 -18.11 -4.38
C ILE A 161 16.88 -18.58 -2.93
N GLU A 162 17.68 -19.58 -2.61
CA GLU A 162 17.86 -20.09 -1.25
C GLU A 162 19.25 -19.75 -0.77
N MET A 163 19.33 -19.21 0.41
CA MET A 163 20.56 -18.79 1.10
C MET A 163 20.45 -19.13 2.59
N PRO A 164 21.58 -19.20 3.32
CA PRO A 164 21.54 -19.37 4.78
C PRO A 164 20.70 -18.28 5.45
N GLU A 165 19.95 -18.64 6.49
CA GLU A 165 19.05 -17.73 7.23
C GLU A 165 19.74 -16.50 7.84
N ALA A 166 21.03 -16.62 8.11
CA ALA A 166 21.82 -15.51 8.63
C ALA A 166 21.98 -14.32 7.65
N VAL A 167 21.68 -14.54 6.35
CA VAL A 167 21.82 -13.51 5.32
C VAL A 167 20.50 -12.76 5.16
N SER A 168 20.47 -11.53 5.65
CA SER A 168 19.26 -10.70 5.61
C SER A 168 18.96 -10.12 4.22
N SER A 169 19.98 -9.79 3.43
CA SER A 169 19.84 -9.29 2.05
C SER A 169 21.09 -9.58 1.25
N ALA A 170 20.94 -9.86 -0.03
CA ALA A 170 22.07 -10.05 -0.93
C ALA A 170 21.74 -9.49 -2.32
N SER A 171 22.76 -8.97 -2.98
CA SER A 171 22.69 -8.55 -4.37
C SER A 171 23.68 -9.35 -5.21
N PHE A 172 23.19 -9.85 -6.32
CA PHE A 172 23.95 -10.63 -7.28
C PHE A 172 23.80 -10.01 -8.67
N GLN A 173 24.74 -10.32 -9.52
CA GLN A 173 24.68 -10.00 -10.94
C GLN A 173 24.58 -11.33 -11.73
N LEU A 174 23.51 -11.50 -12.48
CA LEU A 174 23.34 -12.65 -13.36
C LEU A 174 23.73 -12.24 -14.78
N VAL A 175 24.63 -12.98 -15.39
CA VAL A 175 25.11 -12.76 -16.76
C VAL A 175 24.57 -13.87 -17.66
N ALA A 176 23.88 -13.49 -18.71
CA ALA A 176 23.39 -14.41 -19.72
C ALA A 176 24.55 -14.95 -20.55
N ASN A 177 24.62 -16.27 -20.73
CA ASN A 177 25.62 -16.95 -21.58
C ASN A 177 24.96 -17.57 -22.83
N LYS A 178 25.76 -18.15 -23.71
CA LYS A 178 25.25 -18.94 -24.83
C LYS A 178 24.58 -20.22 -24.32
N ASP A 179 23.74 -20.84 -25.15
CA ASP A 179 23.13 -22.16 -24.92
C ASP A 179 22.25 -22.22 -23.66
N ASN A 180 21.42 -21.17 -23.41
CA ASN A 180 20.54 -21.09 -22.24
C ASN A 180 21.25 -21.26 -20.88
N ARG A 181 22.52 -20.89 -20.80
CA ARG A 181 23.30 -20.90 -19.56
C ARG A 181 23.39 -19.51 -18.97
N PHE A 182 23.65 -19.45 -17.68
CA PHE A 182 23.90 -18.20 -16.97
C PHE A 182 25.04 -18.36 -15.96
N THR A 183 25.67 -17.25 -15.61
CA THR A 183 26.65 -17.17 -14.53
C THR A 183 26.14 -16.20 -13.49
N LEU A 184 26.16 -16.61 -12.23
CA LEU A 184 25.83 -15.74 -11.09
C LEU A 184 27.13 -15.22 -10.49
N LEU A 185 27.22 -13.90 -10.37
CA LEU A 185 28.33 -13.17 -9.76
C LEU A 185 27.86 -12.50 -8.47
N THR A 186 28.77 -12.28 -7.52
CA THR A 186 28.52 -11.39 -6.39
C THR A 186 28.44 -9.94 -6.85
N GLY A 187 28.01 -9.02 -5.99
CA GLY A 187 28.07 -7.58 -6.26
C GLY A 187 29.51 -7.05 -6.51
N THR A 188 30.54 -7.79 -6.08
CA THR A 188 31.97 -7.49 -6.30
C THR A 188 32.52 -8.10 -7.61
N GLY A 189 31.70 -8.86 -8.35
CA GLY A 189 32.08 -9.48 -9.61
C GLY A 189 32.69 -10.88 -9.49
N GLU A 190 32.78 -11.47 -8.30
CA GLU A 190 33.27 -12.83 -8.10
C GLU A 190 32.23 -13.86 -8.52
N ARG A 191 32.67 -14.93 -9.17
CA ARG A 191 31.77 -15.98 -9.65
C ARG A 191 31.30 -16.89 -8.52
N VAL A 192 29.97 -16.95 -8.32
CA VAL A 192 29.31 -17.81 -7.34
C VAL A 192 29.01 -19.19 -7.91
N LEU A 193 28.37 -19.22 -9.08
CA LEU A 193 27.95 -20.47 -9.75
C LEU A 193 27.71 -20.26 -11.25
N GLN A 194 27.62 -21.37 -11.97
CA GLN A 194 27.09 -21.43 -13.32
C GLN A 194 25.91 -22.41 -13.35
N GLY A 195 24.87 -22.07 -14.11
CA GLY A 195 23.67 -22.90 -14.23
C GLY A 195 23.09 -22.88 -15.63
N THR A 196 22.14 -23.78 -15.83
CA THR A 196 21.32 -23.84 -17.04
C THR A 196 19.90 -23.40 -16.70
N VAL A 197 19.26 -22.64 -17.57
CA VAL A 197 17.85 -22.22 -17.41
C VAL A 197 16.96 -23.47 -17.30
N GLY A 198 15.98 -23.43 -16.38
CA GLY A 198 15.08 -24.55 -16.07
C GLY A 198 15.66 -25.59 -15.10
N THR A 199 16.89 -25.42 -14.60
CA THR A 199 17.49 -26.32 -13.60
C THR A 199 17.95 -25.55 -12.36
N THR A 200 17.93 -26.23 -11.18
CA THR A 200 18.47 -25.65 -9.94
C THR A 200 19.99 -25.71 -9.99
N ALA A 201 20.63 -24.55 -9.88
CA ALA A 201 22.08 -24.44 -9.79
C ALA A 201 22.49 -24.09 -8.35
N SER A 202 23.57 -24.67 -7.87
CA SER A 202 24.13 -24.45 -6.54
C SER A 202 25.59 -24.02 -6.61
N GLY A 203 26.00 -23.17 -5.69
CA GLY A 203 27.36 -22.67 -5.57
C GLY A 203 27.64 -22.07 -4.20
N GLN A 204 28.87 -21.59 -4.02
CA GLN A 204 29.28 -20.92 -2.80
C GLN A 204 29.59 -19.46 -3.08
N ALA A 205 28.96 -18.54 -2.34
CA ALA A 205 29.26 -17.11 -2.41
C ALA A 205 30.15 -16.71 -1.22
N PRO A 206 31.28 -16.05 -1.47
CA PRO A 206 32.15 -15.56 -0.39
C PRO A 206 31.39 -14.64 0.56
N GLY A 207 31.49 -14.90 1.87
CA GLY A 207 30.80 -14.13 2.91
C GLY A 207 29.29 -14.38 3.06
N ILE A 208 28.66 -15.15 2.18
CA ILE A 208 27.22 -15.48 2.18
C ILE A 208 27.00 -16.96 2.48
N GLY A 209 27.84 -17.84 1.95
CA GLY A 209 27.72 -19.29 2.10
C GLY A 209 27.11 -19.97 0.86
N SER A 210 26.38 -21.08 1.07
CA SER A 210 25.75 -21.82 -0.01
C SER A 210 24.56 -21.05 -0.61
N VAL A 211 24.56 -20.88 -1.92
CA VAL A 211 23.48 -20.23 -2.68
C VAL A 211 22.93 -21.24 -3.68
N ARG A 212 21.61 -21.42 -3.68
CA ARG A 212 20.88 -22.17 -4.71
C ARG A 212 19.95 -21.21 -5.44
N ILE A 213 19.94 -21.29 -6.77
CA ILE A 213 19.10 -20.46 -7.63
C ILE A 213 18.37 -21.31 -8.66
N PHE A 214 17.11 -20.97 -8.91
CA PHE A 214 16.32 -21.51 -10.00
C PHE A 214 15.89 -20.37 -10.93
N VAL A 215 16.38 -20.41 -12.16
CA VAL A 215 16.02 -19.48 -13.23
C VAL A 215 15.05 -20.18 -14.16
N GLU A 216 13.81 -19.74 -14.17
CA GLU A 216 12.73 -20.34 -14.96
C GLU A 216 12.84 -19.98 -16.44
N ALA A 217 13.09 -18.71 -16.73
CA ALA A 217 13.21 -18.20 -18.10
C ALA A 217 14.26 -17.10 -18.18
N LEU A 218 14.99 -17.08 -19.28
CA LEU A 218 16.01 -16.08 -19.59
C LEU A 218 15.95 -15.74 -21.08
N HIS A 219 15.48 -14.52 -21.39
CA HIS A 219 15.43 -13.99 -22.74
C HIS A 219 16.42 -12.84 -22.85
N ALA A 220 17.63 -13.11 -23.27
CA ALA A 220 18.68 -12.12 -23.40
C ALA A 220 19.77 -12.55 -24.35
N LYS A 221 20.50 -11.61 -24.92
CA LYS A 221 21.72 -11.89 -25.67
C LYS A 221 22.84 -12.32 -24.73
N PRO A 222 23.75 -13.19 -25.19
CA PRO A 222 24.93 -13.51 -24.39
C PRO A 222 25.72 -12.27 -24.01
N GLY A 223 26.12 -12.19 -22.72
CA GLY A 223 26.79 -11.03 -22.15
C GLY A 223 25.87 -10.00 -21.51
N THR A 224 24.54 -10.13 -21.62
CA THR A 224 23.60 -9.22 -20.94
C THR A 224 23.61 -9.47 -19.43
N HIS A 225 23.68 -8.40 -18.66
CA HIS A 225 23.68 -8.41 -17.20
C HIS A 225 22.30 -8.14 -16.63
N PHE A 226 21.98 -8.83 -15.52
CA PHE A 226 20.76 -8.62 -14.73
C PHE A 226 21.14 -8.45 -13.27
N ASN A 227 20.55 -7.46 -12.63
CA ASN A 227 20.68 -7.27 -11.19
C ASN A 227 19.64 -8.12 -10.47
N VAL A 228 20.08 -9.09 -9.69
CA VAL A 228 19.24 -9.98 -8.90
C VAL A 228 19.44 -9.66 -7.43
N SER A 229 18.38 -9.26 -6.77
CA SER A 229 18.41 -8.93 -5.34
C SER A 229 17.47 -9.84 -4.56
N TYR A 230 17.95 -10.29 -3.42
CA TYR A 230 17.18 -11.05 -2.46
C TYR A 230 16.83 -10.14 -1.28
N VAL A 231 15.55 -10.12 -0.92
CA VAL A 231 15.00 -9.25 0.12
C VAL A 231 14.46 -10.12 1.25
N PRO A 232 14.71 -9.78 2.53
CA PRO A 232 14.15 -10.54 3.64
C PRO A 232 12.62 -10.48 3.64
N ARG A 233 11.99 -11.58 4.08
CA ARG A 233 10.53 -11.73 4.10
C ARG A 233 9.80 -10.53 4.72
N PRO A 234 10.22 -10.00 5.89
CA PRO A 234 9.56 -8.83 6.48
C PRO A 234 9.60 -7.58 5.60
N ALA A 235 10.71 -7.36 4.90
CA ALA A 235 10.85 -6.21 3.99
C ALA A 235 10.00 -6.37 2.72
N ALA A 236 9.88 -7.60 2.19
CA ALA A 236 8.99 -7.91 1.08
C ALA A 236 7.51 -7.69 1.47
N ILE A 237 7.11 -8.16 2.67
CA ILE A 237 5.78 -7.93 3.25
C ILE A 237 5.51 -6.43 3.39
N GLY A 238 6.41 -5.67 4.04
CA GLY A 238 6.26 -4.23 4.21
C GLY A 238 6.15 -3.48 2.88
N SER A 239 6.90 -3.92 1.86
CA SER A 239 6.82 -3.36 0.50
C SER A 239 5.47 -3.61 -0.17
N LEU A 240 4.84 -4.77 0.05
CA LEU A 240 3.52 -5.08 -0.49
C LEU A 240 2.42 -4.35 0.31
N GLN A 241 2.52 -4.34 1.65
CA GLN A 241 1.60 -3.61 2.54
C GLN A 241 1.53 -2.11 2.25
N SER A 242 2.68 -1.48 1.94
CA SER A 242 2.72 -0.04 1.62
C SER A 242 2.02 0.33 0.31
N ARG A 243 1.85 -0.64 -0.59
CA ARG A 243 1.17 -0.47 -1.88
C ARG A 243 -0.28 -0.92 -1.86
N LEU A 244 -0.70 -1.60 -0.79
CA LEU A 244 -2.06 -2.08 -0.58
C LEU A 244 -2.85 -1.04 0.20
N SER A 245 -3.96 -0.57 -0.37
CA SER A 245 -4.94 0.28 0.31
C SER A 245 -6.27 -0.44 0.36
N ILE A 246 -6.91 -0.42 1.52
CA ILE A 246 -8.18 -1.08 1.78
C ILE A 246 -9.09 -0.04 2.40
N LEU A 247 -10.22 0.23 1.77
CA LEU A 247 -11.18 1.23 2.18
C LEU A 247 -12.59 0.66 2.09
N GLU A 248 -13.39 0.89 3.12
CA GLU A 248 -14.82 0.59 3.06
C GLU A 248 -15.53 1.68 2.25
N GLN A 249 -16.26 1.29 1.21
CA GLN A 249 -17.00 2.21 0.36
C GLN A 249 -18.31 1.59 -0.13
N PRO A 250 -19.49 2.22 0.17
CA PRO A 250 -19.72 3.32 1.12
C PRO A 250 -19.53 2.87 2.59
N GLN A 251 -19.29 3.80 3.49
CA GLN A 251 -19.12 3.48 4.92
C GLN A 251 -20.36 2.79 5.48
N GLY A 252 -20.17 1.70 6.24
CA GLY A 252 -21.25 0.91 6.82
C GLY A 252 -21.93 -0.07 5.85
N SER A 253 -21.41 -0.21 4.61
CA SER A 253 -21.96 -1.13 3.61
C SER A 253 -21.48 -2.58 3.75
N GLY A 254 -20.37 -2.80 4.48
CA GLY A 254 -19.68 -4.08 4.49
C GLY A 254 -18.91 -4.38 3.20
N LEU A 255 -18.78 -3.39 2.30
CA LEU A 255 -18.03 -3.53 1.05
C LEU A 255 -16.64 -2.94 1.21
N LEU A 256 -15.62 -3.77 1.04
CA LEU A 256 -14.22 -3.37 1.03
C LEU A 256 -13.73 -3.18 -0.40
N ASN A 257 -13.29 -1.97 -0.71
CA ASN A 257 -12.58 -1.65 -1.94
C ASN A 257 -11.08 -1.82 -1.69
N LEU A 258 -10.50 -2.83 -2.31
CA LEU A 258 -9.07 -3.13 -2.23
C LEU A 258 -8.39 -2.55 -3.46
N THR A 259 -7.30 -1.83 -3.25
CA THR A 259 -6.49 -1.31 -4.35
C THR A 259 -5.03 -1.64 -4.13
N LEU A 260 -4.33 -2.04 -5.20
CA LEU A 260 -2.91 -2.37 -5.14
C LEU A 260 -2.17 -1.82 -6.34
N GLN A 261 -1.00 -1.22 -6.07
CA GLN A 261 -0.15 -0.61 -7.09
C GLN A 261 0.93 -1.58 -7.58
N GLY A 262 1.12 -1.59 -8.92
CA GLY A 262 2.14 -2.40 -9.59
C GLY A 262 2.84 -1.64 -10.72
N SER A 263 3.91 -2.24 -11.25
CA SER A 263 4.68 -1.67 -12.36
C SER A 263 4.02 -1.93 -13.73
N THR A 264 3.17 -2.97 -13.81
CA THR A 264 2.33 -3.30 -14.96
C THR A 264 0.90 -3.62 -14.50
N PRO A 265 -0.11 -3.50 -15.38
CA PRO A 265 -1.48 -3.89 -15.04
C PRO A 265 -1.57 -5.33 -14.54
N ALA A 266 -1.01 -6.27 -15.30
CA ALA A 266 -1.02 -7.69 -14.98
C ALA A 266 -0.28 -8.04 -13.67
N GLU A 267 0.75 -7.27 -13.29
CA GLU A 267 1.43 -7.43 -12.01
C GLU A 267 0.56 -6.93 -10.84
N ALA A 268 -0.11 -5.80 -11.02
CA ALA A 268 -1.03 -5.25 -10.00
C ALA A 268 -2.21 -6.21 -9.76
N GLU A 269 -2.81 -6.74 -10.83
CA GLU A 269 -3.89 -7.73 -10.76
C GLU A 269 -3.45 -8.99 -10.02
N ARG A 270 -2.39 -9.65 -10.49
CA ARG A 270 -1.90 -10.90 -9.87
C ARG A 270 -1.55 -10.74 -8.40
N ARG A 271 -0.96 -9.62 -8.01
CA ARG A 271 -0.62 -9.34 -6.60
C ARG A 271 -1.86 -9.14 -5.76
N LEU A 272 -2.87 -8.43 -6.28
CA LEU A 272 -4.11 -8.20 -5.56
C LEU A 272 -4.90 -9.51 -5.44
N ASP A 273 -5.00 -10.30 -6.52
CA ASP A 273 -5.65 -11.60 -6.50
C ASP A 273 -5.01 -12.57 -5.50
N SER A 274 -3.67 -12.62 -5.45
CA SER A 274 -2.95 -13.46 -4.48
C SER A 274 -3.22 -13.04 -3.03
N VAL A 275 -3.25 -11.73 -2.73
CA VAL A 275 -3.61 -11.25 -1.39
C VAL A 275 -5.04 -11.64 -1.03
N MET A 276 -6.00 -11.49 -1.97
CA MET A 276 -7.39 -11.88 -1.73
C MET A 276 -7.54 -13.39 -1.55
N SER A 277 -6.88 -14.18 -2.39
CA SER A 277 -6.88 -15.64 -2.29
C SER A 277 -6.29 -16.13 -0.97
N ALA A 278 -5.15 -15.57 -0.55
CA ALA A 278 -4.53 -15.86 0.74
C ALA A 278 -5.46 -15.54 1.91
N TYR A 279 -6.15 -14.39 1.87
CA TYR A 279 -7.14 -14.03 2.88
C TYR A 279 -8.31 -15.01 2.93
N ILE A 280 -8.90 -15.34 1.78
CA ILE A 280 -10.03 -16.28 1.71
C ILE A 280 -9.61 -17.65 2.22
N GLN A 281 -8.46 -18.15 1.79
CA GLN A 281 -7.92 -19.43 2.24
C GLN A 281 -7.73 -19.47 3.76
N GLN A 282 -7.11 -18.43 4.33
CA GLN A 282 -6.92 -18.33 5.78
C GLN A 282 -8.25 -18.22 6.54
N ASN A 283 -9.24 -17.51 5.99
CA ASN A 283 -10.57 -17.39 6.57
C ASN A 283 -11.30 -18.74 6.56
N VAL A 284 -11.28 -19.45 5.43
CA VAL A 284 -11.86 -20.80 5.30
C VAL A 284 -11.19 -21.79 6.26
N GLU A 285 -9.87 -21.79 6.35
CA GLU A 285 -9.11 -22.66 7.26
C GLU A 285 -9.49 -22.39 8.72
N LYS A 286 -9.49 -21.13 9.13
CA LYS A 286 -9.89 -20.72 10.49
C LYS A 286 -11.31 -21.15 10.84
N GLN A 287 -12.27 -20.95 9.92
CA GLN A 287 -13.65 -21.38 10.13
C GLN A 287 -13.78 -22.91 10.19
N SER A 288 -13.05 -23.62 9.32
CA SER A 288 -13.01 -25.07 9.33
C SER A 288 -12.46 -25.61 10.64
N GLU A 289 -11.37 -25.03 11.15
CA GLU A 289 -10.83 -25.37 12.46
C GLU A 289 -11.80 -25.10 13.62
N GLN A 290 -12.50 -23.96 13.58
CA GLN A 290 -13.51 -23.64 14.60
C GLN A 290 -14.67 -24.64 14.57
N ALA A 291 -15.17 -24.94 13.37
CA ALA A 291 -16.22 -25.94 13.21
C ALA A 291 -15.76 -27.32 13.68
N GLN A 292 -14.51 -27.70 13.39
CA GLN A 292 -13.95 -28.98 13.88
C GLN A 292 -13.87 -29.03 15.41
N ARG A 293 -13.34 -27.99 16.05
CA ARG A 293 -13.28 -27.94 17.52
C ARG A 293 -14.67 -28.07 18.17
N ARG A 294 -15.68 -27.39 17.58
CA ARG A 294 -17.06 -27.50 18.07
C ARG A 294 -17.65 -28.90 17.87
N LEU A 295 -17.38 -29.53 16.73
CA LEU A 295 -17.80 -30.91 16.46
C LEU A 295 -17.15 -31.90 17.44
N ASP A 296 -15.86 -31.77 17.71
CA ASP A 296 -15.14 -32.64 18.62
C ASP A 296 -15.68 -32.48 20.05
N PHE A 297 -15.97 -31.25 20.47
CA PHE A 297 -16.63 -31.01 21.76
C PHE A 297 -17.99 -31.72 21.84
N LEU A 298 -18.87 -31.52 20.83
CA LEU A 298 -20.19 -32.13 20.82
C LEU A 298 -20.15 -33.67 20.75
N LYS A 299 -19.21 -34.23 19.95
CA LYS A 299 -19.00 -35.68 19.89
C LYS A 299 -18.57 -36.29 21.21
N ASN A 300 -17.84 -35.54 22.01
CA ASN A 300 -17.46 -36.00 23.36
C ASN A 300 -18.60 -35.87 24.37
N GLN A 301 -19.50 -34.89 24.22
CA GLN A 301 -20.64 -34.68 25.14
C GLN A 301 -21.84 -35.59 24.85
N LEU A 302 -22.08 -35.95 23.59
CA LEU A 302 -23.22 -36.76 23.17
C LEU A 302 -23.30 -38.14 23.87
N PRO A 303 -22.21 -38.91 24.02
CA PRO A 303 -22.25 -40.19 24.73
C PRO A 303 -22.62 -40.06 26.21
N GLU A 304 -22.06 -39.05 26.90
CA GLU A 304 -22.33 -38.77 28.31
C GLU A 304 -23.80 -38.41 28.51
N LEU A 305 -24.31 -37.50 27.70
CA LEU A 305 -25.72 -37.10 27.78
C LEU A 305 -26.69 -38.25 27.40
N LYS A 306 -26.27 -39.14 26.49
CA LYS A 306 -27.03 -40.36 26.18
C LYS A 306 -27.12 -41.27 27.39
N GLU A 307 -26.01 -41.48 28.11
CA GLU A 307 -25.97 -42.31 29.32
C GLU A 307 -26.84 -41.70 30.43
N GLU A 308 -26.76 -40.38 30.65
CA GLU A 308 -27.61 -39.67 31.61
C GLU A 308 -29.09 -39.81 31.28
N ARG A 309 -29.47 -39.70 29.98
CA ARG A 309 -30.84 -39.91 29.54
C ARG A 309 -31.30 -41.32 29.81
N ASP A 310 -30.52 -42.34 29.43
CA ASP A 310 -30.87 -43.74 29.59
C ASP A 310 -31.01 -44.11 31.08
N LEU A 311 -30.16 -43.55 31.96
CA LEU A 311 -30.26 -43.68 33.41
C LEU A 311 -31.53 -43.02 33.98
N ALA A 312 -31.87 -41.82 33.51
CA ALA A 312 -33.09 -41.11 33.92
C ALA A 312 -34.36 -41.87 33.50
N GLU A 313 -34.39 -42.40 32.26
CA GLU A 313 -35.50 -43.25 31.77
C GLU A 313 -35.67 -44.52 32.61
N ASN A 314 -34.58 -45.18 32.97
CA ASN A 314 -34.64 -46.36 33.82
C ASN A 314 -35.19 -46.04 35.20
N LYS A 315 -34.69 -44.97 35.86
CA LYS A 315 -35.21 -44.52 37.16
C LYS A 315 -36.71 -44.21 37.13
N LEU A 316 -37.18 -43.55 36.08
CA LEU A 316 -38.58 -43.21 35.90
C LEU A 316 -39.42 -44.50 35.71
N ARG A 317 -38.95 -45.46 34.92
CA ARG A 317 -39.60 -46.75 34.68
C ARG A 317 -39.71 -47.55 35.96
N ASP A 318 -38.64 -47.66 36.71
CA ASP A 318 -38.59 -48.39 37.99
C ASP A 318 -39.60 -47.79 38.99
N TYR A 319 -39.59 -46.43 39.12
CA TYR A 319 -40.54 -45.72 39.98
C TYR A 319 -42.02 -45.96 39.57
N GLN A 320 -42.32 -45.94 38.25
CA GLN A 320 -43.67 -46.22 37.73
C GLN A 320 -44.12 -47.65 38.00
N THR A 321 -43.18 -48.58 37.97
CA THR A 321 -43.47 -50.03 38.29
C THR A 321 -43.78 -50.22 39.75
N GLU A 322 -43.10 -49.53 40.67
CA GLU A 322 -43.33 -49.59 42.09
C GLU A 322 -44.59 -48.84 42.56
N SER A 323 -44.81 -47.66 42.06
CA SER A 323 -45.83 -46.72 42.56
C SER A 323 -47.16 -46.77 41.79
N GLY A 324 -47.26 -47.52 40.67
CA GLY A 324 -48.37 -47.43 39.71
C GLY A 324 -48.38 -46.16 38.89
N THR A 325 -49.32 -46.11 37.95
CA THR A 325 -49.49 -44.89 37.12
C THR A 325 -50.22 -43.81 37.91
N LEU A 326 -49.49 -42.79 38.32
CA LEU A 326 -50.01 -41.59 38.96
C LEU A 326 -50.31 -40.54 37.86
N ASP A 327 -51.57 -40.04 37.82
CA ASP A 327 -51.91 -38.87 37.02
C ASP A 327 -51.52 -37.60 37.78
N LEU A 328 -50.86 -36.68 37.07
CA LEU A 328 -50.45 -35.40 37.63
C LEU A 328 -51.64 -34.42 37.63
N SER A 329 -51.78 -33.69 38.74
CA SER A 329 -52.72 -32.59 38.81
C SER A 329 -52.43 -31.47 37.78
N ALA A 330 -53.41 -30.67 37.39
CA ALA A 330 -53.22 -29.57 36.48
C ALA A 330 -52.21 -28.56 36.99
N GLU A 331 -52.16 -28.35 38.30
CA GLU A 331 -51.18 -27.47 38.95
C GLU A 331 -49.77 -28.06 38.86
N ALA A 332 -49.62 -29.35 39.14
CA ALA A 332 -48.35 -30.06 39.01
C ALA A 332 -47.82 -30.04 37.57
N ASN A 333 -48.67 -30.22 36.57
CA ASN A 333 -48.29 -30.11 35.17
C ASN A 333 -47.85 -28.70 34.78
N SER A 334 -48.47 -27.64 35.31
CA SER A 334 -48.04 -26.25 35.05
C SER A 334 -46.65 -25.97 35.66
N VAL A 335 -46.39 -26.45 36.89
CA VAL A 335 -45.07 -26.31 37.52
C VAL A 335 -44.02 -27.14 36.78
N PHE A 336 -44.37 -28.36 36.33
CA PHE A 336 -43.53 -29.20 35.50
C PHE A 336 -43.04 -28.50 34.24
N GLN A 337 -43.96 -27.95 33.45
CA GLN A 337 -43.63 -27.25 32.22
C GLN A 337 -42.69 -26.07 32.45
N ARG A 338 -42.93 -25.26 33.47
CA ARG A 338 -42.10 -24.13 33.83
C ARG A 338 -40.70 -24.54 34.28
N LEU A 339 -40.59 -25.55 35.13
CA LEU A 339 -39.32 -26.08 35.63
C LEU A 339 -38.51 -26.72 34.52
N THR A 340 -39.13 -27.54 33.65
CA THR A 340 -38.50 -28.16 32.49
C THR A 340 -37.89 -27.10 31.58
N ASN A 341 -38.65 -26.02 31.31
CA ASN A 341 -38.17 -24.91 30.46
C ASN A 341 -36.96 -24.21 31.08
N ILE A 342 -36.98 -23.95 32.40
CA ILE A 342 -35.85 -23.30 33.09
C ILE A 342 -34.62 -24.23 33.13
N ASP A 343 -34.79 -25.52 33.43
CA ASP A 343 -33.69 -26.46 33.45
C ASP A 343 -33.05 -26.65 32.08
N GLN A 344 -33.85 -26.66 31.00
CA GLN A 344 -33.32 -26.60 29.63
C GLN A 344 -32.48 -25.37 29.37
N GLN A 345 -32.97 -24.17 29.78
CA GLN A 345 -32.22 -22.95 29.60
C GLN A 345 -30.92 -22.93 30.42
N ILE A 346 -30.94 -23.51 31.66
CA ILE A 346 -29.73 -23.68 32.46
C ILE A 346 -28.73 -24.57 31.74
N ALA A 347 -29.16 -25.76 31.28
CA ALA A 347 -28.30 -26.69 30.59
C ALA A 347 -27.73 -26.13 29.28
N GLN A 348 -28.56 -25.45 28.48
CA GLN A 348 -28.10 -24.75 27.28
C GLN A 348 -27.09 -23.66 27.60
N THR A 349 -27.33 -22.87 28.67
CA THR A 349 -26.39 -21.81 29.10
C THR A 349 -25.08 -22.41 29.62
N GLU A 350 -25.13 -23.56 30.28
CA GLU A 350 -23.93 -24.28 30.76
C GLU A 350 -23.10 -24.81 29.58
N LEU A 351 -23.74 -25.44 28.59
CA LEU A 351 -23.06 -25.88 27.37
C LEU A 351 -22.43 -24.72 26.64
N GLN A 352 -23.17 -23.62 26.48
CA GLN A 352 -22.64 -22.37 25.86
C GLN A 352 -21.44 -21.84 26.65
N ARG A 353 -21.50 -21.86 28.00
CA ARG A 353 -20.38 -21.46 28.85
C ARG A 353 -19.15 -22.34 28.64
N GLN A 354 -19.35 -23.65 28.55
CA GLN A 354 -18.27 -24.63 28.32
C GLN A 354 -17.65 -24.45 26.92
N GLU A 355 -18.47 -24.17 25.89
CA GLU A 355 -18.00 -23.85 24.56
C GLU A 355 -17.18 -22.56 24.55
N LEU A 356 -17.66 -21.51 25.25
CA LEU A 356 -16.93 -20.24 25.38
C LEU A 356 -15.60 -20.41 26.11
N LEU A 357 -15.51 -21.29 27.09
CA LEU A 357 -14.27 -21.56 27.83
C LEU A 357 -13.18 -22.25 26.98
N GLN A 358 -13.53 -22.83 25.84
CA GLN A 358 -12.54 -23.36 24.90
C GLN A 358 -11.85 -22.25 24.06
N GLU A 359 -12.53 -21.11 23.86
CA GLU A 359 -12.01 -20.00 23.07
C GLU A 359 -11.57 -18.82 23.96
N TYR A 360 -12.15 -18.66 25.15
CA TYR A 360 -11.97 -17.49 26.01
C TYR A 360 -11.57 -17.88 27.43
N THR A 361 -10.93 -16.96 28.12
CA THR A 361 -10.62 -17.11 29.55
C THR A 361 -11.86 -16.93 30.44
N GLN A 362 -11.82 -17.43 31.67
CA GLN A 362 -12.93 -17.25 32.63
C GLN A 362 -13.32 -15.80 32.91
N GLN A 363 -12.38 -14.86 32.69
CA GLN A 363 -12.58 -13.44 32.93
C GLN A 363 -13.16 -12.72 31.71
N ALA A 364 -13.35 -13.39 30.59
CA ALA A 364 -13.89 -12.79 29.38
C ALA A 364 -15.34 -12.33 29.58
N PRO A 365 -15.74 -11.15 29.06
CA PRO A 365 -17.10 -10.61 29.25
C PRO A 365 -18.21 -11.57 28.82
N GLN A 366 -17.97 -12.35 27.75
CA GLN A 366 -18.92 -13.35 27.25
C GLN A 366 -19.15 -14.49 28.22
N VAL A 367 -18.07 -14.97 28.86
CA VAL A 367 -18.15 -16.02 29.89
C VAL A 367 -18.82 -15.50 31.17
N GLN A 368 -18.55 -14.25 31.55
CA GLN A 368 -19.20 -13.62 32.70
C GLN A 368 -20.70 -13.44 32.46
N ALA A 369 -21.10 -12.99 31.27
CA ALA A 369 -22.52 -12.85 30.91
C ALA A 369 -23.25 -14.22 30.95
N ALA A 370 -22.62 -15.30 30.49
CA ALA A 370 -23.18 -16.65 30.60
C ALA A 370 -23.32 -17.10 32.06
N ASN A 371 -22.34 -16.80 32.91
CA ASN A 371 -22.40 -17.09 34.35
C ASN A 371 -23.54 -16.33 35.06
N GLU A 372 -23.72 -15.03 34.74
CA GLU A 372 -24.79 -14.19 35.29
C GLU A 372 -26.17 -14.71 34.87
N LYS A 373 -26.33 -15.03 33.58
CA LYS A 373 -27.56 -15.63 33.06
C LYS A 373 -27.88 -16.95 33.76
N ARG A 374 -26.90 -17.84 33.87
CA ARG A 374 -27.05 -19.09 34.59
C ARG A 374 -27.45 -18.88 36.06
N ALA A 375 -26.81 -17.95 36.77
CA ALA A 375 -27.14 -17.62 38.14
C ALA A 375 -28.59 -17.09 38.29
N SER A 376 -29.05 -16.27 37.34
CA SER A 376 -30.44 -15.79 37.32
C SER A 376 -31.44 -16.94 37.12
N LEU A 377 -31.19 -17.83 36.16
CA LEU A 377 -32.03 -19.00 35.91
C LEU A 377 -32.07 -19.97 37.10
N VAL A 378 -30.94 -20.16 37.79
CA VAL A 378 -30.87 -20.98 39.01
C VAL A 378 -31.72 -20.37 40.13
N ARG A 379 -31.75 -19.05 40.29
CA ARG A 379 -32.65 -18.40 41.26
C ARG A 379 -34.12 -18.67 40.93
N GLN A 380 -34.53 -18.45 39.66
CA GLN A 380 -35.89 -18.74 39.23
C GLN A 380 -36.29 -20.21 39.41
N ARG A 381 -35.37 -21.15 39.13
CA ARG A 381 -35.59 -22.55 39.38
C ARG A 381 -35.85 -22.81 40.86
N ASN A 382 -35.05 -22.25 41.76
CA ASN A 382 -35.20 -22.44 43.20
C ASN A 382 -36.55 -21.89 43.73
N GLU A 383 -37.03 -20.77 43.23
CA GLU A 383 -38.35 -20.20 43.55
C GLU A 383 -39.47 -21.15 43.14
N LEU A 384 -39.41 -21.76 41.95
CA LEU A 384 -40.39 -22.76 41.51
C LEU A 384 -40.26 -24.09 42.27
N GLN A 385 -39.08 -24.47 42.73
CA GLN A 385 -38.88 -25.66 43.56
C GLN A 385 -39.53 -25.52 44.96
N GLU A 386 -39.62 -24.32 45.49
CA GLU A 386 -40.40 -24.12 46.75
C GLU A 386 -41.88 -24.39 46.53
N GLN A 387 -42.43 -24.06 45.36
CA GLN A 387 -43.82 -24.40 45.00
C GLN A 387 -44.05 -25.92 44.92
N LEU A 388 -43.04 -26.72 44.51
CA LEU A 388 -43.14 -28.18 44.51
C LEU A 388 -43.28 -28.80 45.91
N LYS A 389 -42.80 -28.14 46.96
CA LYS A 389 -42.90 -28.62 48.33
C LYS A 389 -44.35 -28.65 48.86
N THR A 390 -45.24 -27.96 48.20
CA THR A 390 -46.69 -27.95 48.54
C THR A 390 -47.44 -29.16 47.94
N LEU A 391 -46.83 -29.91 47.01
CA LEU A 391 -47.40 -31.08 46.38
C LEU A 391 -47.21 -32.35 47.20
N PRO A 392 -48.07 -33.39 47.02
CA PRO A 392 -47.86 -34.71 47.63
C PRO A 392 -46.50 -35.31 47.26
N LYS A 393 -45.82 -36.00 48.21
CA LYS A 393 -44.47 -36.55 47.99
C LYS A 393 -44.33 -37.43 46.77
N ALA A 394 -45.33 -38.30 46.53
CA ALA A 394 -45.32 -39.20 45.37
C ALA A 394 -45.42 -38.45 44.04
N GLU A 395 -46.26 -37.41 44.00
CA GLU A 395 -46.42 -36.53 42.82
C GLU A 395 -45.15 -35.69 42.57
N SER A 396 -44.55 -35.16 43.62
CA SER A 396 -43.29 -34.40 43.54
C SER A 396 -42.12 -35.26 43.05
N GLN A 397 -42.03 -36.53 43.47
CA GLN A 397 -40.99 -37.47 43.05
C GLN A 397 -41.19 -37.87 41.57
N LEU A 398 -42.40 -38.16 41.15
CA LEU A 398 -42.74 -38.47 39.75
C LEU A 398 -42.39 -37.29 38.83
N LEU A 399 -42.74 -36.07 39.24
CA LEU A 399 -42.42 -34.86 38.52
C LEU A 399 -40.91 -34.66 38.35
N GLN A 400 -40.13 -34.89 39.37
CA GLN A 400 -38.68 -34.78 39.32
C GLN A 400 -38.08 -35.76 38.30
N LEU A 401 -38.48 -37.02 38.34
CA LEU A 401 -37.98 -38.04 37.40
C LEU A 401 -38.41 -37.78 35.94
N ARG A 402 -39.69 -37.42 35.72
CA ARG A 402 -40.16 -37.04 34.39
C ARG A 402 -39.41 -35.84 33.83
N ARG A 403 -39.15 -34.86 34.66
CA ARG A 403 -38.40 -33.67 34.26
C ARG A 403 -36.97 -34.02 33.84
N GLU A 404 -36.29 -34.88 34.63
CA GLU A 404 -34.92 -35.33 34.33
C GLU A 404 -34.86 -36.03 32.97
N VAL A 405 -35.83 -36.91 32.68
CA VAL A 405 -35.95 -37.57 31.35
C VAL A 405 -36.21 -36.57 30.25
N GLU A 406 -37.17 -35.67 30.41
CA GLU A 406 -37.60 -34.72 29.38
C GLU A 406 -36.44 -33.74 29.04
N VAL A 407 -35.75 -33.20 30.07
CA VAL A 407 -34.62 -32.29 29.87
C VAL A 407 -33.48 -32.98 29.12
N ASN A 408 -33.08 -34.19 29.59
CA ASN A 408 -31.96 -34.93 28.97
C ASN A 408 -32.30 -35.37 27.54
N ASN A 409 -33.54 -35.77 27.27
CA ASN A 409 -33.98 -36.15 25.93
C ASN A 409 -33.98 -34.96 24.95
N GLN A 410 -34.48 -33.82 25.38
CA GLN A 410 -34.48 -32.60 24.57
C GLN A 410 -33.06 -32.09 24.30
N LEU A 411 -32.19 -32.11 25.33
CA LEU A 411 -30.78 -31.72 25.15
C LEU A 411 -30.05 -32.64 24.21
N TYR A 412 -30.20 -33.96 24.38
CA TYR A 412 -29.59 -34.95 23.48
C TYR A 412 -30.03 -34.73 22.03
N THR A 413 -31.32 -34.53 21.77
CA THR A 413 -31.87 -34.28 20.43
C THR A 413 -31.34 -32.99 19.87
N GLN A 414 -31.28 -31.92 20.67
CA GLN A 414 -30.76 -30.63 20.23
C GLN A 414 -29.28 -30.69 19.89
N LEU A 415 -28.45 -31.32 20.74
CA LEU A 415 -27.02 -31.49 20.49
C LEU A 415 -26.75 -32.36 19.25
N LEU A 416 -27.54 -33.44 19.09
CA LEU A 416 -27.44 -34.28 17.90
C LEU A 416 -27.74 -33.50 16.62
N ASN A 417 -28.82 -32.72 16.60
CA ASN A 417 -29.19 -31.86 15.46
C ASN A 417 -28.12 -30.78 15.20
N THR A 418 -27.57 -30.20 16.27
CA THR A 418 -26.49 -29.19 16.15
C THR A 418 -25.22 -29.82 15.57
N SER A 419 -24.86 -31.03 16.04
CA SER A 419 -23.70 -31.77 15.52
C SER A 419 -23.85 -32.09 14.03
N GLN A 420 -25.02 -32.59 13.63
CA GLN A 420 -25.32 -32.87 12.22
C GLN A 420 -25.32 -31.58 11.36
N GLY A 421 -25.89 -30.49 11.86
CA GLY A 421 -25.86 -29.19 11.20
C GLY A 421 -24.43 -28.67 11.02
N LEU A 422 -23.56 -28.83 12.03
CA LEU A 422 -22.15 -28.45 11.92
C LEU A 422 -21.36 -29.34 10.95
N GLU A 423 -21.66 -30.63 10.86
CA GLU A 423 -21.06 -31.53 9.85
C GLU A 423 -21.39 -31.08 8.43
N ILE A 424 -22.66 -30.74 8.19
CA ILE A 424 -23.09 -30.20 6.89
C ILE A 424 -22.42 -28.85 6.61
N THR A 425 -22.40 -27.95 7.59
CA THR A 425 -21.75 -26.65 7.47
C THR A 425 -20.27 -26.80 7.17
N LYS A 426 -19.55 -27.67 7.87
CA LYS A 426 -18.13 -27.94 7.63
C LYS A 426 -17.87 -28.42 6.20
N ALA A 427 -18.73 -29.27 5.65
CA ALA A 427 -18.61 -29.75 4.27
C ALA A 427 -18.90 -28.64 3.23
N GLY A 428 -19.64 -27.62 3.61
CA GLY A 428 -20.05 -26.50 2.76
C GLY A 428 -19.35 -25.16 3.05
N ILE A 429 -18.28 -25.15 3.88
CA ILE A 429 -17.55 -23.89 4.18
C ILE A 429 -16.92 -23.35 2.90
N THR A 430 -17.48 -22.27 2.37
CA THR A 430 -16.96 -21.52 1.21
C THR A 430 -16.33 -20.19 1.60
N GLY A 431 -16.26 -19.86 2.89
CA GLY A 431 -15.80 -18.58 3.44
C GLY A 431 -16.94 -17.57 3.67
N VAL A 432 -16.77 -16.72 4.68
CA VAL A 432 -17.73 -15.64 5.04
C VAL A 432 -17.56 -14.42 4.13
N SER A 433 -16.43 -14.32 3.45
CA SER A 433 -16.13 -13.19 2.58
C SER A 433 -16.17 -13.62 1.13
N HIS A 434 -16.94 -12.92 0.32
CA HIS A 434 -17.08 -13.18 -1.11
C HIS A 434 -16.40 -12.08 -1.93
N ILE A 435 -15.62 -12.49 -2.94
CA ILE A 435 -15.15 -11.57 -3.97
C ILE A 435 -16.37 -11.21 -4.82
N VAL A 436 -16.74 -9.93 -4.84
CA VAL A 436 -17.79 -9.40 -5.70
C VAL A 436 -17.22 -9.14 -7.08
N ASP A 437 -16.05 -8.46 -7.13
CA ASP A 437 -15.31 -8.22 -8.35
C ASP A 437 -13.86 -8.69 -8.18
N SER A 438 -13.39 -9.53 -9.09
CA SER A 438 -11.97 -9.95 -9.16
C SER A 438 -11.06 -8.74 -9.40
N ALA A 439 -9.77 -8.90 -9.15
CA ALA A 439 -8.81 -7.83 -9.37
C ALA A 439 -8.79 -7.44 -10.85
N TYR A 440 -9.02 -6.16 -11.10
CA TYR A 440 -8.99 -5.56 -12.43
C TYR A 440 -8.12 -4.31 -12.42
N ALA A 441 -7.18 -4.19 -13.35
CA ALA A 441 -6.40 -2.98 -13.56
C ALA A 441 -6.90 -2.27 -14.82
N SER A 442 -7.47 -1.08 -14.66
CA SER A 442 -7.70 -0.22 -15.80
C SER A 442 -6.34 0.09 -16.43
N GLY A 443 -6.15 -0.16 -17.72
CA GLY A 443 -4.86 0.04 -18.41
C GLY A 443 -4.32 1.48 -18.32
N GLY A 444 -5.00 2.39 -17.60
CA GLY A 444 -4.60 3.75 -17.32
C GLY A 444 -3.47 3.84 -16.29
N LYS A 445 -2.44 4.66 -16.58
CA LYS A 445 -1.36 4.97 -15.65
C LYS A 445 -1.85 5.96 -14.60
N ILE A 446 -1.71 5.65 -13.31
CA ILE A 446 -2.04 6.58 -12.23
C ILE A 446 -0.91 7.57 -11.92
N ALA A 447 0.35 7.16 -12.18
CA ALA A 447 1.54 7.99 -12.02
C ALA A 447 2.61 7.64 -13.09
N PRO A 448 3.54 8.58 -13.41
CA PRO A 448 3.50 9.99 -13.07
C PRO A 448 2.44 10.77 -13.87
N LYS A 449 1.82 11.76 -13.24
CA LYS A 449 0.95 12.72 -13.95
C LYS A 449 1.85 13.67 -14.76
N ARG A 450 2.16 13.30 -15.99
CA ARG A 450 3.14 14.02 -16.84
C ARG A 450 2.84 15.51 -16.96
N GLY A 451 1.57 15.91 -17.13
CA GLY A 451 1.17 17.30 -17.20
C GLY A 451 1.57 18.11 -15.96
N LEU A 452 1.41 17.53 -14.77
CA LEU A 452 1.79 18.18 -13.51
C LEU A 452 3.31 18.40 -13.42
N TRP A 453 4.12 17.41 -13.82
CA TRP A 453 5.58 17.55 -13.85
C TRP A 453 6.05 18.64 -14.81
N LEU A 454 5.43 18.73 -16.00
CA LEU A 454 5.74 19.79 -16.98
C LEU A 454 5.39 21.18 -16.44
N MET A 455 4.22 21.33 -15.80
CA MET A 455 3.83 22.59 -15.16
C MET A 455 4.81 23.01 -14.05
N ILE A 456 5.18 22.09 -13.16
CA ILE A 456 6.15 22.36 -12.08
C ILE A 456 7.51 22.77 -12.67
N GLY A 457 7.95 22.14 -13.76
CA GLY A 457 9.20 22.47 -14.42
C GLY A 457 9.21 23.87 -15.03
N ILE A 458 8.13 24.26 -15.73
CA ILE A 458 7.99 25.59 -16.33
C ILE A 458 7.96 26.66 -15.22
N ILE A 459 7.10 26.49 -14.21
CA ILE A 459 6.96 27.44 -13.10
C ILE A 459 8.28 27.56 -12.33
N GLY A 460 8.91 26.43 -12.01
CA GLY A 460 10.21 26.41 -11.33
C GLY A 460 11.31 27.11 -12.14
N GLY A 461 11.32 26.92 -13.46
CA GLY A 461 12.23 27.63 -14.38
C GLY A 461 12.00 29.14 -14.37
N ILE A 462 10.74 29.59 -14.45
CA ILE A 462 10.40 31.01 -14.38
C ILE A 462 10.83 31.64 -13.05
N VAL A 463 10.52 30.98 -11.93
CA VAL A 463 10.91 31.47 -10.59
C VAL A 463 12.44 31.56 -10.47
N ALA A 464 13.15 30.54 -10.93
CA ALA A 464 14.63 30.54 -10.92
C ALA A 464 15.21 31.68 -11.78
N ALA A 465 14.60 31.96 -12.93
CA ALA A 465 15.00 33.07 -13.79
C ALA A 465 14.79 34.43 -13.11
N ILE A 466 13.63 34.64 -12.50
CA ILE A 466 13.31 35.88 -11.78
C ILE A 466 14.30 36.10 -10.64
N LEU A 467 14.56 35.07 -9.83
CA LEU A 467 15.54 35.13 -8.74
C LEU A 467 16.95 35.49 -9.27
N LEU A 468 17.37 34.89 -10.38
CA LEU A 468 18.66 35.16 -10.98
C LEU A 468 18.75 36.59 -11.53
N ILE A 469 17.69 37.08 -12.19
CA ILE A 469 17.62 38.46 -12.73
C ILE A 469 17.69 39.44 -11.55
N LEU A 470 16.92 39.24 -10.48
CA LEU A 470 16.92 40.11 -9.30
C LEU A 470 18.28 40.07 -8.57
N THR A 471 18.86 38.90 -8.39
CA THR A 471 20.19 38.77 -7.79
C THR A 471 21.25 39.50 -8.62
N ARG A 472 21.17 39.36 -9.95
CA ARG A 472 22.06 40.07 -10.86
C ARG A 472 21.85 41.60 -10.86
N ALA A 473 20.60 42.04 -10.68
CA ALA A 473 20.28 43.46 -10.52
C ALA A 473 20.83 44.05 -9.24
N LEU A 474 20.68 43.35 -8.13
CA LEU A 474 21.24 43.73 -6.82
C LEU A 474 22.77 43.76 -6.77
N LEU A 475 23.44 42.91 -7.57
CA LEU A 475 24.90 42.88 -7.66
C LEU A 475 25.46 43.92 -8.66
N ARG A 476 24.62 44.57 -9.45
CA ARG A 476 25.03 45.66 -10.32
C ARG A 476 24.84 46.99 -9.58
N VAL A 477 25.92 47.54 -9.12
CA VAL A 477 25.95 48.90 -8.60
C VAL A 477 25.91 49.86 -9.81
N THR A 478 24.70 50.23 -10.24
CA THR A 478 24.46 51.29 -11.19
C THR A 478 23.80 52.44 -10.45
N VAL A 479 24.39 53.61 -10.57
CA VAL A 479 23.75 54.84 -10.05
C VAL A 479 22.79 55.30 -11.12
N ASP A 480 21.50 55.09 -10.93
CA ASP A 480 20.45 55.40 -11.91
C ASP A 480 19.72 56.74 -11.60
N ASP A 481 19.84 57.25 -10.37
CA ASP A 481 19.23 58.53 -9.99
C ASP A 481 20.27 59.65 -9.89
N PRO A 482 20.09 60.74 -10.67
CA PRO A 482 20.93 61.91 -10.59
C PRO A 482 20.95 62.55 -9.19
N ASN A 483 19.86 62.48 -8.42
CA ASN A 483 19.75 63.06 -7.11
C ASN A 483 20.60 62.31 -6.07
N GLU A 484 20.89 61.01 -6.28
CA GLU A 484 21.74 60.21 -5.41
C GLU A 484 23.23 60.70 -5.48
N ILE A 485 23.67 61.11 -6.68
CA ILE A 485 25.00 61.66 -6.86
C ILE A 485 25.10 63.04 -6.18
N GLU A 486 24.03 63.84 -6.25
CA GLU A 486 24.04 65.19 -5.66
C GLU A 486 23.94 65.13 -4.14
N SER A 487 23.17 64.22 -3.57
CA SER A 487 22.99 64.09 -2.11
C SER A 487 24.14 63.36 -1.42
N GLU A 488 24.72 62.32 -2.06
CA GLU A 488 25.75 61.48 -1.40
C GLU A 488 27.17 61.97 -1.66
N TYR A 489 27.44 62.58 -2.84
CA TYR A 489 28.77 63.04 -3.20
C TYR A 489 28.89 64.56 -3.31
N GLY A 490 27.77 65.31 -3.13
CA GLY A 490 27.77 66.78 -3.18
C GLY A 490 28.17 67.39 -4.52
N LEU A 491 28.08 66.63 -5.60
CA LEU A 491 28.44 67.05 -6.96
C LEU A 491 27.20 67.44 -7.77
N PRO A 492 27.10 68.68 -8.26
CA PRO A 492 25.94 69.10 -9.04
C PRO A 492 25.89 68.38 -10.38
N VAL A 493 24.75 67.76 -10.69
CA VAL A 493 24.52 67.09 -11.96
C VAL A 493 24.04 68.12 -12.99
N TYR A 494 24.86 68.48 -13.94
CA TYR A 494 24.56 69.51 -14.93
C TYR A 494 23.72 69.02 -16.11
N ALA A 495 23.74 67.71 -16.44
CA ALA A 495 22.94 67.11 -17.49
C ALA A 495 22.85 65.59 -17.38
N THR A 496 21.69 65.02 -17.68
CA THR A 496 21.47 63.60 -17.84
C THR A 496 21.31 63.21 -19.30
N VAL A 497 22.05 62.21 -19.75
CA VAL A 497 21.92 61.72 -21.14
C VAL A 497 21.14 60.40 -21.11
N PRO A 498 19.92 60.34 -21.65
CA PRO A 498 19.14 59.13 -21.64
C PRO A 498 19.81 58.02 -22.43
N PHE A 499 19.83 56.81 -21.83
CA PHE A 499 20.38 55.62 -22.48
C PHE A 499 19.53 55.23 -23.69
N SER A 500 20.13 55.27 -24.88
CA SER A 500 19.48 54.86 -26.14
C SER A 500 20.23 53.69 -26.77
N ARG A 501 19.56 52.54 -26.91
CA ARG A 501 20.11 51.34 -27.61
C ARG A 501 20.50 51.68 -29.06
N VAL A 502 19.75 52.55 -29.71
CA VAL A 502 20.02 53.01 -31.08
C VAL A 502 21.34 53.78 -31.15
N TYR A 503 21.63 54.59 -30.14
CA TYR A 503 22.88 55.36 -30.07
C TYR A 503 24.10 54.46 -29.85
N LEU A 504 23.97 53.40 -29.07
CA LEU A 504 25.03 52.40 -28.88
C LEU A 504 25.32 51.60 -30.15
N GLU A 505 24.31 51.22 -30.91
CA GLU A 505 24.51 50.54 -32.20
C GLU A 505 25.16 51.49 -33.23
N LEU A 506 24.74 52.74 -33.25
CA LEU A 506 25.33 53.76 -34.14
C LEU A 506 26.80 54.03 -33.75
N SER A 507 27.10 54.18 -32.48
CA SER A 507 28.47 54.40 -31.97
C SER A 507 29.39 53.20 -32.22
N ARG A 508 28.87 51.97 -32.15
CA ARG A 508 29.61 50.75 -32.53
C ARG A 508 29.88 50.72 -34.04
N LYS A 509 28.91 51.06 -34.88
CA LYS A 509 29.09 51.14 -36.32
C LYS A 509 30.07 52.26 -36.73
N ILE A 510 29.98 53.38 -36.06
CA ILE A 510 30.90 54.50 -36.28
C ILE A 510 32.34 54.08 -35.88
N ARG A 511 32.52 53.44 -34.74
CA ARG A 511 33.83 52.99 -34.26
C ARG A 511 34.46 51.91 -35.15
N THR A 512 33.65 51.06 -35.80
CA THR A 512 34.11 50.08 -36.79
C THR A 512 34.51 50.75 -38.08
N VAL A 513 33.78 51.78 -38.53
CA VAL A 513 34.12 52.56 -39.74
C VAL A 513 35.41 53.38 -39.54
N TYR A 514 35.58 54.01 -38.37
CA TYR A 514 36.84 54.76 -38.05
C TYR A 514 38.05 53.79 -37.95
N ARG A 515 37.91 52.62 -37.37
CA ARG A 515 39.00 51.65 -37.29
C ARG A 515 39.35 51.08 -38.70
N TYR A 516 38.40 50.97 -39.59
CA TYR A 516 38.60 50.54 -40.98
C TYR A 516 39.32 51.62 -41.80
N ARG A 517 39.07 52.90 -41.51
CA ARG A 517 39.74 54.06 -42.17
C ARG A 517 41.19 54.18 -41.67
N GLU A 518 41.46 54.07 -40.43
CA GLU A 518 42.85 54.09 -39.87
C GLU A 518 43.70 52.95 -40.40
N SER A 519 43.11 51.74 -40.59
CA SER A 519 43.87 50.61 -41.14
C SER A 519 44.17 50.75 -42.64
N ASN A 520 43.39 51.52 -43.34
CA ASN A 520 43.63 51.77 -44.76
C ASN A 520 44.55 52.99 -45.07
N GLU A 521 44.67 53.94 -44.11
CA GLU A 521 45.63 55.08 -44.24
C GLU A 521 47.06 54.68 -43.82
N SER A 522 47.25 53.51 -43.19
CA SER A 522 48.57 53.04 -42.77
C SER A 522 49.26 52.08 -43.75
N LEU A 523 48.81 51.96 -44.98
CA LEU A 523 49.49 51.16 -45.98
C LEU A 523 50.50 52.06 -46.70
N PRO A 524 51.81 51.79 -46.68
CA PRO A 524 52.84 52.56 -47.35
C PRO A 524 52.70 52.36 -48.88
N GLU A 525 52.72 53.52 -49.58
CA GLU A 525 52.83 53.65 -51.04
C GLU A 525 54.08 52.92 -51.50
N LYS A 526 54.01 51.76 -52.12
CA LYS A 526 55.12 51.14 -52.84
C LYS A 526 55.15 51.77 -54.24
N GLY A 527 56.17 52.65 -54.35
CA GLY A 527 56.54 53.35 -55.56
C GLY A 527 56.80 52.43 -56.73
N GLY A 528 56.42 52.93 -57.85
CA GLY A 528 56.60 52.32 -59.15
C GLY A 528 58.05 52.14 -59.57
N ASN A 529 58.29 51.17 -60.35
CA ASN A 529 59.30 51.22 -61.37
C ASN A 529 58.86 50.44 -62.62
N ARG A 530 58.72 51.13 -63.71
CA ARG A 530 58.56 50.60 -65.05
C ARG A 530 59.85 49.84 -65.45
N GLN A 531 59.70 48.72 -66.05
CA GLN A 531 60.52 48.38 -67.22
C GLN A 531 59.79 47.36 -68.10
N SER A 532 59.63 47.79 -69.29
CA SER A 532 59.25 47.06 -70.48
C SER A 532 60.18 45.92 -70.84
N SER A 533 59.62 44.77 -71.24
CA SER A 533 60.17 44.02 -72.39
C SER A 533 59.11 43.05 -72.91
N VAL A 534 58.73 43.25 -74.06
CA VAL A 534 58.34 42.52 -75.25
C VAL A 534 59.03 41.19 -75.38
N GLN A 535 58.26 40.14 -75.70
CA GLN A 535 58.45 39.12 -76.78
C GLN A 535 57.61 37.90 -76.39
N GLU A 536 56.60 37.59 -77.22
CA GLU A 536 56.54 36.64 -78.35
C GLU A 536 56.68 35.16 -77.96
N GLY A 537 55.69 34.43 -78.41
CA GLY A 537 55.97 33.15 -79.04
C GLY A 537 55.23 31.93 -78.46
N THR A 538 54.28 31.52 -79.22
CA THR A 538 53.64 30.22 -79.50
C THR A 538 52.62 29.71 -78.48
#